data_94d82de807ea57848df9dbc7246cd728
#
_entry.id   94d82de807ea57848df9dbc7246cd728
#
_cell.length_a   1.000
_cell.length_b   1.000
_cell.length_c   1.000
_cell.angle_alpha   90.00
_cell.angle_beta   90.00
_cell.angle_gamma   90.00
#
_symmetry.space_group_name_H-M   'P 1'
#
loop_
_entity.id
_entity.type
_entity.pdbx_description
1 polymer ?
#
loop_
_entity_poly.entity_id
_entity_poly.type
_entity_poly.pdbx_seq_one_letter_code
_entity_poly.pdbx_strand_id
1 'polypeptide(L)'
;MELRLTAIVLRKREIGETDRLYTFYTREMGKVQAKAIGVRKSQAKLASALETLMLSDVTIVRGRGTGRVAGAVAEEYFSGIRSDFATLSIALGTVAEFDSIVGLEQPDPALFSLLFEYLSLLNHIAGDEPGAAILTEAFFVKLLDILGYRIEADVCAVSGSALGKGGRCFFSPAAGGIVVEEYAGQGAVAIGENAVKLVRLFLGNRLGSILKLRVGAADVAEVGRIRKLFLRYILGR
;
A
#
# COMPACT_ATOMS: atom_id res chain seq x y z
N MET A 1 -13.70 25.39 9.88
CA MET A 1 -12.38 25.02 10.45
C MET A 1 -11.41 24.83 9.30
N GLU A 2 -10.23 25.42 9.37
CA GLU A 2 -9.15 25.28 8.39
C GLU A 2 -8.14 24.26 8.92
N LEU A 3 -7.75 23.30 8.08
CA LEU A 3 -6.82 22.22 8.39
C LEU A 3 -5.65 22.27 7.42
N ARG A 4 -4.43 22.26 7.93
CA ARG A 4 -3.21 22.06 7.14
C ARG A 4 -2.74 20.64 7.34
N LEU A 5 -2.59 19.90 6.25
CA LEU A 5 -2.34 18.46 6.27
C LEU A 5 -1.21 18.11 5.31
N THR A 6 -0.27 17.29 5.76
CA THR A 6 0.73 16.66 4.88
C THR A 6 0.08 15.44 4.23
N ALA A 7 -0.11 15.46 2.92
CA ALA A 7 -0.99 14.57 2.20
C ALA A 7 -0.32 13.91 0.99
N ILE A 8 -0.54 12.62 0.81
CA ILE A 8 -0.28 11.90 -0.44
C ILE A 8 -1.60 11.82 -1.20
N VAL A 9 -1.61 12.26 -2.46
CA VAL A 9 -2.79 12.21 -3.33
C VAL A 9 -2.99 10.78 -3.82
N LEU A 10 -4.01 10.09 -3.31
CA LEU A 10 -4.32 8.72 -3.70
C LEU A 10 -5.10 8.64 -5.01
N ARG A 11 -6.09 9.53 -5.16
CA ARG A 11 -7.03 9.49 -6.30
C ARG A 11 -7.66 10.86 -6.53
N LYS A 12 -7.94 11.12 -7.80
CA LYS A 12 -8.77 12.27 -8.25
C LYS A 12 -9.94 11.76 -9.09
N ARG A 13 -11.12 12.29 -8.88
CA ARG A 13 -12.34 11.99 -9.65
C ARG A 13 -13.00 13.30 -10.09
N GLU A 14 -13.40 13.38 -11.35
CA GLU A 14 -14.14 14.53 -11.88
C GLU A 14 -15.55 14.58 -11.29
N ILE A 15 -15.97 15.78 -10.90
CA ILE A 15 -17.31 16.10 -10.44
C ILE A 15 -17.77 17.41 -11.12
N GLY A 16 -18.82 17.27 -11.95
CA GLY A 16 -19.22 18.41 -12.80
C GLY A 16 -18.18 18.79 -13.84
N GLU A 17 -18.28 20.00 -14.39
CA GLU A 17 -17.46 20.45 -15.51
C GLU A 17 -16.06 20.92 -15.11
N THR A 18 -15.90 21.55 -13.95
CA THR A 18 -14.67 22.23 -13.55
C THR A 18 -14.03 21.71 -12.28
N ASP A 19 -14.72 20.87 -11.53
CA ASP A 19 -14.36 20.48 -10.18
C ASP A 19 -13.83 19.03 -10.12
N ARG A 20 -13.05 18.74 -9.09
CA ARG A 20 -12.58 17.39 -8.79
C ARG A 20 -12.75 17.07 -7.32
N LEU A 21 -13.11 15.82 -7.03
CA LEU A 21 -13.00 15.22 -5.70
C LEU A 21 -11.66 14.52 -5.61
N TYR A 22 -10.89 14.90 -4.60
CA TYR A 22 -9.63 14.27 -4.26
C TYR A 22 -9.77 13.37 -3.06
N THR A 23 -9.09 12.23 -3.08
CA THR A 23 -8.88 11.36 -1.93
C THR A 23 -7.40 11.45 -1.58
N PHE A 24 -7.12 11.79 -0.34
CA PHE A 24 -5.79 11.94 0.22
C PHE A 24 -5.58 10.90 1.32
N TYR A 25 -4.35 10.47 1.51
CA TYR A 25 -3.90 9.88 2.77
C TYR A 25 -3.00 10.90 3.47
N THR A 26 -3.43 11.33 4.65
CA THR A 26 -2.77 12.41 5.38
C THR A 26 -2.12 11.87 6.65
N ARG A 27 -1.03 12.51 7.05
CA ARG A 27 -0.32 12.16 8.29
C ARG A 27 -1.18 12.38 9.53
N GLU A 28 -1.97 13.47 9.53
CA GLU A 28 -2.69 13.97 10.71
C GLU A 28 -4.09 13.34 10.87
N MET A 29 -4.73 12.98 9.75
CA MET A 29 -6.13 12.56 9.76
C MET A 29 -6.39 11.24 9.03
N GLY A 30 -5.35 10.55 8.55
CA GLY A 30 -5.53 9.37 7.72
C GLY A 30 -6.17 9.70 6.38
N LYS A 31 -7.06 8.86 5.90
CA LYS A 31 -7.72 9.04 4.60
C LYS A 31 -8.83 10.08 4.68
N VAL A 32 -8.72 11.13 3.87
CA VAL A 32 -9.71 12.21 3.79
C VAL A 32 -10.12 12.51 2.36
N GLN A 33 -11.32 13.08 2.20
CA GLN A 33 -11.81 13.55 0.90
C GLN A 33 -12.09 15.04 0.94
N ALA A 34 -11.72 15.75 -0.14
CA ALA A 34 -12.05 17.16 -0.31
C ALA A 34 -12.27 17.52 -1.79
N LYS A 35 -13.14 18.51 -2.03
CA LYS A 35 -13.43 19.04 -3.37
C LYS A 35 -12.46 20.17 -3.69
N ALA A 36 -11.90 20.18 -4.90
CA ALA A 36 -11.21 21.34 -5.44
C ALA A 36 -12.08 21.96 -6.53
N ILE A 37 -12.54 23.18 -6.29
CA ILE A 37 -13.46 23.92 -7.15
C ILE A 37 -12.66 24.63 -8.25
N GLY A 38 -13.12 24.49 -9.51
CA GLY A 38 -12.51 25.16 -10.66
C GLY A 38 -11.10 24.66 -11.00
N VAL A 39 -10.65 23.54 -10.44
CA VAL A 39 -9.28 23.00 -10.61
C VAL A 39 -8.98 22.56 -12.05
N ARG A 40 -10.00 22.37 -12.89
CA ARG A 40 -9.86 22.02 -14.31
C ARG A 40 -9.75 23.23 -15.24
N LYS A 41 -9.92 24.45 -14.73
CA LYS A 41 -9.71 25.68 -15.52
C LYS A 41 -8.22 25.81 -15.87
N SER A 42 -7.92 26.29 -17.07
CA SER A 42 -6.55 26.39 -17.60
C SER A 42 -5.56 27.18 -16.72
N GLN A 43 -6.08 28.06 -15.87
CA GLN A 43 -5.28 28.91 -14.95
C GLN A 43 -5.28 28.38 -13.50
N ALA A 44 -5.72 27.15 -13.25
CA ALA A 44 -5.82 26.60 -11.90
C ALA A 44 -4.44 26.24 -11.33
N LYS A 45 -3.88 27.11 -10.49
CA LYS A 45 -2.57 26.91 -9.82
C LYS A 45 -2.50 25.67 -8.93
N LEU A 46 -3.65 25.15 -8.45
CA LEU A 46 -3.73 23.99 -7.59
C LEU A 46 -3.55 22.66 -8.33
N ALA A 47 -3.77 22.63 -9.64
CA ALA A 47 -3.82 21.37 -10.40
C ALA A 47 -2.50 20.60 -10.33
N SER A 48 -1.37 21.28 -10.44
CA SER A 48 -0.04 20.68 -10.46
C SER A 48 0.36 20.10 -9.11
N ALA A 49 -0.06 20.72 -8.00
CA ALA A 49 0.23 20.22 -6.65
C ALA A 49 -0.73 19.09 -6.20
N LEU A 50 -1.75 18.75 -7.01
CA LEU A 50 -2.77 17.76 -6.67
C LEU A 50 -2.79 16.59 -7.67
N GLU A 51 -1.69 16.33 -8.35
CA GLU A 51 -1.58 15.13 -9.20
C GLU A 51 -1.49 13.85 -8.33
N THR A 52 -2.07 12.76 -8.82
CA THR A 52 -2.00 11.45 -8.12
C THR A 52 -0.54 11.07 -7.85
N LEU A 53 -0.26 10.46 -6.71
CA LEU A 53 1.05 10.15 -6.13
C LEU A 53 1.84 11.36 -5.59
N MET A 54 1.36 12.60 -5.73
CA MET A 54 2.04 13.77 -5.19
C MET A 54 2.01 13.77 -3.66
N LEU A 55 3.13 14.06 -3.03
CA LEU A 55 3.17 14.53 -1.65
C LEU A 55 3.00 16.06 -1.66
N SER A 56 2.03 16.57 -0.91
CA SER A 56 1.72 17.99 -0.86
C SER A 56 1.26 18.42 0.52
N ASP A 57 1.59 19.64 0.89
CA ASP A 57 0.92 20.33 1.98
C ASP A 57 -0.40 20.90 1.47
N VAL A 58 -1.51 20.39 2.02
CA VAL A 58 -2.86 20.72 1.56
C VAL A 58 -3.61 21.46 2.65
N THR A 59 -4.20 22.61 2.31
CA THR A 59 -5.12 23.33 3.18
C THR A 59 -6.55 22.97 2.83
N ILE A 60 -7.28 22.37 3.78
CA ILE A 60 -8.68 21.98 3.62
C ILE A 60 -9.56 22.81 4.56
N VAL A 61 -10.56 23.50 4.00
CA VAL A 61 -11.61 24.16 4.76
C VAL A 61 -12.78 23.20 4.93
N ARG A 62 -13.07 22.81 6.16
CA ARG A 62 -14.22 21.96 6.53
C ARG A 62 -15.38 22.81 6.99
N GLY A 63 -16.56 22.55 6.39
CA GLY A 63 -17.87 23.00 6.81
C GLY A 63 -18.78 21.81 7.16
N ARG A 64 -20.06 21.93 6.89
CA ARG A 64 -21.01 20.81 6.91
C ARG A 64 -20.83 19.99 5.63
N GLY A 65 -20.31 18.76 5.71
CA GLY A 65 -20.12 17.83 4.60
C GLY A 65 -18.67 17.74 4.10
N THR A 66 -18.49 17.39 2.81
CA THR A 66 -17.16 17.19 2.20
C THR A 66 -16.37 18.50 2.21
N GLY A 67 -15.13 18.47 2.74
CA GLY A 67 -14.25 19.62 2.77
C GLY A 67 -13.90 20.18 1.40
N ARG A 68 -13.39 21.43 1.37
CA ARG A 68 -12.90 22.08 0.15
C ARG A 68 -11.41 22.36 0.27
N VAL A 69 -10.65 22.00 -0.77
CA VAL A 69 -9.25 22.39 -0.89
C VAL A 69 -9.17 23.89 -1.11
N ALA A 70 -8.53 24.62 -0.20
CA ALA A 70 -8.30 26.05 -0.27
C ALA A 70 -6.90 26.38 -0.80
N GLY A 71 -5.92 25.49 -0.58
CA GLY A 71 -4.55 25.64 -1.05
C GLY A 71 -3.84 24.30 -1.12
N ALA A 72 -2.80 24.22 -1.95
CA ALA A 72 -1.87 23.10 -1.98
C ALA A 72 -0.50 23.56 -2.44
N VAL A 73 0.55 23.02 -1.81
CA VAL A 73 1.96 23.22 -2.18
C VAL A 73 2.57 21.85 -2.38
N ALA A 74 3.18 21.60 -3.54
CA ALA A 74 3.85 20.35 -3.84
C ALA A 74 5.16 20.27 -3.05
N GLU A 75 5.39 19.15 -2.38
CA GLU A 75 6.60 18.84 -1.60
C GLU A 75 7.48 17.81 -2.32
N GLU A 76 6.89 16.73 -2.82
CA GLU A 76 7.62 15.70 -3.54
C GLU A 76 6.83 15.21 -4.75
N TYR A 77 7.47 15.24 -5.92
CA TYR A 77 6.88 14.91 -7.21
C TYR A 77 7.09 13.45 -7.63
N PHE A 78 8.04 12.76 -7.02
CA PHE A 78 8.46 11.40 -7.39
C PHE A 78 8.75 11.28 -8.90
N SER A 79 9.69 12.09 -9.37
CA SER A 79 10.02 12.22 -10.80
C SER A 79 10.52 10.92 -11.43
N GLY A 80 11.24 10.08 -10.68
CA GLY A 80 11.70 8.76 -11.12
C GLY A 80 10.51 7.85 -11.47
N ILE A 81 9.49 7.77 -10.59
CA ILE A 81 8.27 6.99 -10.86
C ILE A 81 7.60 7.48 -12.15
N ARG A 82 7.56 8.78 -12.38
CA ARG A 82 6.86 9.38 -13.55
C ARG A 82 7.64 9.24 -14.85
N SER A 83 8.95 9.04 -14.79
CA SER A 83 9.81 8.89 -15.97
C SER A 83 9.78 7.49 -16.59
N ASP A 84 9.27 6.50 -15.84
CA ASP A 84 9.18 5.10 -16.28
C ASP A 84 7.75 4.58 -16.21
N PHE A 85 7.22 4.12 -17.34
CA PHE A 85 5.82 3.70 -17.45
C PHE A 85 5.50 2.47 -16.60
N ALA A 86 6.41 1.50 -16.52
CA ALA A 86 6.20 0.28 -15.72
C ALA A 86 6.15 0.62 -14.23
N THR A 87 7.11 1.42 -13.75
CA THR A 87 7.17 1.91 -12.36
C THR A 87 5.94 2.75 -12.01
N LEU A 88 5.50 3.65 -12.90
CA LEU A 88 4.29 4.45 -12.71
C LEU A 88 3.03 3.56 -12.59
N SER A 89 2.91 2.55 -13.43
CA SER A 89 1.79 1.60 -13.40
C SER A 89 1.75 0.82 -12.09
N ILE A 90 2.91 0.36 -11.60
CA ILE A 90 3.04 -0.31 -10.29
C ILE A 90 2.63 0.62 -9.16
N ALA A 91 3.14 1.86 -9.13
CA ALA A 91 2.81 2.86 -8.11
C ALA A 91 1.31 3.16 -8.06
N LEU A 92 0.69 3.42 -9.21
CA LEU A 92 -0.74 3.68 -9.32
C LEU A 92 -1.59 2.49 -8.87
N GLY A 93 -1.22 1.27 -9.26
CA GLY A 93 -1.89 0.04 -8.83
C GLY A 93 -1.79 -0.17 -7.32
N THR A 94 -0.59 0.03 -6.75
CA THR A 94 -0.36 -0.11 -5.31
C THR A 94 -1.16 0.91 -4.50
N VAL A 95 -1.16 2.17 -4.92
CA VAL A 95 -1.91 3.23 -4.24
C VAL A 95 -3.42 3.02 -4.36
N ALA A 96 -3.90 2.53 -5.50
CA ALA A 96 -5.32 2.18 -5.66
C ALA A 96 -5.74 1.02 -4.76
N GLU A 97 -4.91 -0.02 -4.63
CA GLU A 97 -5.15 -1.14 -3.72
C GLU A 97 -5.10 -0.66 -2.25
N PHE A 98 -4.10 0.16 -1.87
CA PHE A 98 -4.03 0.81 -0.56
C PHE A 98 -5.30 1.63 -0.24
N ASP A 99 -5.75 2.49 -1.19
CA ASP A 99 -7.00 3.28 -1.05
C ASP A 99 -8.22 2.38 -0.78
N SER A 100 -8.25 1.17 -1.35
CA SER A 100 -9.36 0.23 -1.17
C SER A 100 -9.38 -0.46 0.21
N ILE A 101 -8.25 -0.49 0.90
CA ILE A 101 -8.07 -1.20 2.17
C ILE A 101 -8.27 -0.26 3.37
N VAL A 102 -7.72 0.96 3.30
CA VAL A 102 -7.73 1.89 4.43
C VAL A 102 -9.06 2.61 4.57
N GLY A 103 -9.55 2.74 5.82
CA GLY A 103 -10.78 3.44 6.14
C GLY A 103 -10.66 4.97 6.12
N LEU A 104 -11.80 5.66 6.01
CA LEU A 104 -11.85 7.12 6.11
C LEU A 104 -11.63 7.60 7.55
N GLU A 105 -10.91 8.71 7.69
CA GLU A 105 -10.73 9.43 8.96
C GLU A 105 -10.17 8.57 10.12
N GLN A 106 -9.31 7.62 9.76
CA GLN A 106 -8.56 6.79 10.71
C GLN A 106 -7.08 7.14 10.59
N PRO A 107 -6.59 8.09 11.41
CA PRO A 107 -5.19 8.49 11.37
C PRO A 107 -4.30 7.36 11.89
N ASP A 108 -3.30 7.02 11.11
CA ASP A 108 -2.23 6.11 11.49
C ASP A 108 -0.90 6.61 10.92
N PRO A 109 -0.04 7.20 11.77
CA PRO A 109 1.27 7.70 11.34
C PRO A 109 2.19 6.62 10.79
N ALA A 110 2.04 5.34 11.22
CA ALA A 110 2.84 4.24 10.71
C ALA A 110 2.44 3.90 9.26
N LEU A 111 1.15 3.91 8.95
CA LEU A 111 0.65 3.74 7.59
C LEU A 111 1.09 4.86 6.65
N PHE A 112 1.05 6.12 7.12
CA PHE A 112 1.55 7.26 6.33
C PHE A 112 3.04 7.12 6.04
N SER A 113 3.83 6.80 7.06
CA SER A 113 5.27 6.62 6.94
C SER A 113 5.61 5.46 6.00
N LEU A 114 4.89 4.34 6.10
CA LEU A 114 5.07 3.17 5.24
C LEU A 114 4.78 3.51 3.77
N LEU A 115 3.68 4.21 3.49
CA LEU A 115 3.32 4.61 2.11
C LEU A 115 4.33 5.59 1.54
N PHE A 116 4.77 6.58 2.33
CA PHE A 116 5.79 7.54 1.90
C PHE A 116 7.14 6.88 1.64
N GLU A 117 7.59 5.98 2.56
CA GLU A 117 8.84 5.21 2.38
C GLU A 117 8.77 4.35 1.11
N TYR A 118 7.64 3.67 0.87
CA TYR A 118 7.42 2.88 -0.33
C TYR A 118 7.57 3.71 -1.61
N LEU A 119 6.88 4.85 -1.71
CA LEU A 119 6.94 5.72 -2.88
C LEU A 119 8.35 6.30 -3.08
N SER A 120 9.03 6.68 -2.00
CA SER A 120 10.38 7.22 -2.05
C SER A 120 11.39 6.17 -2.55
N LEU A 121 11.31 4.94 -2.05
CA LEU A 121 12.17 3.84 -2.50
C LEU A 121 11.88 3.45 -3.95
N LEU A 122 10.59 3.34 -4.31
CA LEU A 122 10.18 3.04 -5.68
C LEU A 122 10.66 4.10 -6.67
N ASN A 123 10.61 5.39 -6.27
CA ASN A 123 11.14 6.51 -7.05
C ASN A 123 12.65 6.37 -7.30
N HIS A 124 13.40 5.89 -6.30
CA HIS A 124 14.85 5.71 -6.39
C HIS A 124 15.26 4.55 -7.31
N ILE A 125 14.47 3.47 -7.35
CA ILE A 125 14.73 2.27 -8.16
C ILE A 125 13.92 2.24 -9.46
N ALA A 126 13.42 3.37 -9.93
CA ALA A 126 12.62 3.44 -11.15
C ALA A 126 13.33 2.75 -12.32
N GLY A 127 12.60 1.88 -13.04
CA GLY A 127 13.13 1.03 -14.12
C GLY A 127 13.68 -0.33 -13.63
N ASP A 128 13.81 -0.58 -12.34
CA ASP A 128 14.15 -1.90 -11.79
C ASP A 128 12.86 -2.69 -11.47
N GLU A 129 12.32 -3.38 -12.47
CA GLU A 129 11.08 -4.16 -12.30
C GLU A 129 11.18 -5.25 -11.22
N PRO A 130 12.27 -6.06 -11.11
CA PRO A 130 12.43 -7.01 -10.01
C PRO A 130 12.45 -6.34 -8.64
N GLY A 131 13.17 -5.23 -8.50
CA GLY A 131 13.20 -4.43 -7.27
C GLY A 131 11.83 -3.86 -6.91
N ALA A 132 11.08 -3.36 -7.89
CA ALA A 132 9.74 -2.85 -7.70
C ALA A 132 8.75 -3.95 -7.25
N ALA A 133 8.87 -5.15 -7.83
CA ALA A 133 8.01 -6.28 -7.46
C ALA A 133 8.23 -6.71 -6.00
N ILE A 134 9.47 -6.93 -5.58
CA ILE A 134 9.78 -7.33 -4.20
C ILE A 134 9.38 -6.23 -3.20
N LEU A 135 9.64 -4.97 -3.52
CA LEU A 135 9.29 -3.81 -2.70
C LEU A 135 7.78 -3.72 -2.49
N THR A 136 7.00 -3.94 -3.56
CA THR A 136 5.53 -3.90 -3.53
C THR A 136 4.95 -4.99 -2.63
N GLU A 137 5.42 -6.24 -2.77
CA GLU A 137 4.92 -7.31 -1.91
C GLU A 137 5.32 -7.12 -0.44
N ALA A 138 6.54 -6.63 -0.18
CA ALA A 138 6.98 -6.28 1.17
C ALA A 138 6.14 -5.14 1.78
N PHE A 139 5.82 -4.11 0.99
CA PHE A 139 4.93 -3.03 1.41
C PHE A 139 3.57 -3.57 1.87
N PHE A 140 2.94 -4.45 1.08
CA PHE A 140 1.63 -4.99 1.44
C PHE A 140 1.67 -5.95 2.63
N VAL A 141 2.72 -6.75 2.78
CA VAL A 141 2.89 -7.62 3.97
C VAL A 141 3.00 -6.76 5.24
N LYS A 142 3.76 -5.65 5.18
CA LYS A 142 3.86 -4.69 6.29
C LYS A 142 2.57 -3.92 6.53
N LEU A 143 1.87 -3.55 5.47
CA LEU A 143 0.55 -2.91 5.56
C LEU A 143 -0.43 -3.79 6.34
N LEU A 144 -0.49 -5.08 6.00
CA LEU A 144 -1.33 -6.04 6.71
C LEU A 144 -0.93 -6.18 8.18
N ASP A 145 0.36 -6.22 8.48
CA ASP A 145 0.88 -6.27 9.86
C ASP A 145 0.44 -5.05 10.69
N ILE A 146 0.60 -3.83 10.15
CA ILE A 146 0.17 -2.58 10.81
C ILE A 146 -1.35 -2.57 11.03
N LEU A 147 -2.12 -3.09 10.08
CA LEU A 147 -3.59 -3.18 10.18
C LEU A 147 -4.07 -4.28 11.14
N GLY A 148 -3.16 -5.04 11.76
CA GLY A 148 -3.50 -6.13 12.69
C GLY A 148 -3.77 -7.48 12.01
N TYR A 149 -3.51 -7.60 10.71
CA TYR A 149 -3.63 -8.83 9.93
C TYR A 149 -2.25 -9.43 9.62
N ARG A 150 -1.42 -9.56 10.67
CA ARG A 150 -0.09 -10.15 10.52
C ARG A 150 -0.21 -11.57 9.97
N ILE A 151 0.55 -11.87 8.92
CA ILE A 151 0.68 -13.24 8.41
C ILE A 151 1.59 -14.03 9.37
N GLU A 152 1.02 -15.03 10.08
CA GLU A 152 1.83 -15.91 10.89
C GLU A 152 2.68 -16.84 10.00
N ALA A 153 4.00 -16.69 10.11
CA ALA A 153 4.95 -17.44 9.29
C ALA A 153 6.08 -18.08 10.10
N ASP A 154 6.14 -17.85 11.42
CA ASP A 154 7.19 -18.40 12.28
C ASP A 154 6.85 -19.80 12.77
N VAL A 155 5.58 -20.04 13.09
CA VAL A 155 5.03 -21.30 13.55
C VAL A 155 3.78 -21.67 12.74
N CYS A 156 3.30 -22.90 12.92
CA CYS A 156 2.00 -23.28 12.36
C CYS A 156 0.88 -22.45 13.02
N ALA A 157 0.13 -21.70 12.22
CA ALA A 157 -0.89 -20.77 12.70
C ALA A 157 -2.05 -21.45 13.45
N VAL A 158 -2.21 -22.77 13.36
CA VAL A 158 -3.25 -23.54 14.06
C VAL A 158 -2.71 -24.23 15.30
N SER A 159 -1.61 -24.99 15.16
CA SER A 159 -1.08 -25.81 16.26
C SER A 159 0.00 -25.13 17.09
N GLY A 160 0.58 -24.02 16.62
CA GLY A 160 1.74 -23.38 17.26
C GLY A 160 3.04 -24.17 17.13
N SER A 161 3.04 -25.33 16.44
CA SER A 161 4.23 -26.14 16.25
C SER A 161 5.21 -25.49 15.28
N ALA A 162 6.50 -25.83 15.39
CA ALA A 162 7.51 -25.35 14.45
C ALA A 162 7.19 -25.84 13.03
N LEU A 163 7.36 -24.95 12.05
CA LEU A 163 7.29 -25.33 10.63
C LEU A 163 8.54 -26.17 10.30
N GLY A 164 8.34 -27.49 10.13
CA GLY A 164 9.41 -28.45 9.93
C GLY A 164 10.22 -28.19 8.65
N LYS A 165 11.54 -28.43 8.70
CA LYS A 165 12.39 -28.37 7.50
C LYS A 165 12.01 -29.53 6.55
N GLY A 166 11.68 -29.19 5.29
CA GLY A 166 11.32 -30.18 4.27
C GLY A 166 9.88 -30.69 4.34
N GLY A 167 9.06 -30.23 5.29
CA GLY A 167 7.61 -30.49 5.32
C GLY A 167 6.85 -29.62 4.31
N ARG A 168 5.72 -30.14 3.79
CA ARG A 168 4.83 -29.35 2.95
C ARG A 168 4.11 -28.31 3.79
N CYS A 169 4.23 -27.05 3.40
CA CYS A 169 3.55 -25.93 4.03
C CYS A 169 2.41 -25.41 3.16
N PHE A 170 1.39 -24.88 3.80
CA PHE A 170 0.24 -24.27 3.14
C PHE A 170 -0.04 -22.91 3.79
N PHE A 171 -0.52 -21.97 3.01
CA PHE A 171 -1.08 -20.74 3.54
C PHE A 171 -2.60 -20.91 3.72
N SER A 172 -3.09 -20.69 4.92
CA SER A 172 -4.52 -20.71 5.25
C SER A 172 -5.02 -19.30 5.54
N PRO A 173 -5.88 -18.71 4.67
CA PRO A 173 -6.47 -17.40 4.95
C PRO A 173 -7.30 -17.39 6.23
N ALA A 174 -8.00 -18.46 6.54
CA ALA A 174 -8.84 -18.58 7.73
C ALA A 174 -8.01 -18.63 9.02
N ALA A 175 -6.81 -19.25 8.98
CA ALA A 175 -5.89 -19.26 10.10
C ALA A 175 -5.01 -18.01 10.17
N GLY A 176 -5.01 -17.17 9.11
CA GLY A 176 -4.18 -15.97 9.02
C GLY A 176 -2.68 -16.24 8.87
N GLY A 177 -2.26 -17.43 8.40
CA GLY A 177 -0.85 -17.77 8.35
C GLY A 177 -0.52 -19.10 7.71
N ILE A 178 0.74 -19.53 7.94
CA ILE A 178 1.28 -20.78 7.44
C ILE A 178 0.84 -21.94 8.34
N VAL A 179 0.39 -23.02 7.72
CA VAL A 179 -0.01 -24.25 8.40
C VAL A 179 0.73 -25.46 7.81
N VAL A 180 0.97 -26.47 8.61
CA VAL A 180 1.47 -27.77 8.12
C VAL A 180 0.35 -28.55 7.44
N GLU A 181 0.67 -29.56 6.64
CA GLU A 181 -0.26 -30.33 5.80
C GLU A 181 -1.47 -30.88 6.57
N GLU A 182 -1.27 -31.32 7.81
CA GLU A 182 -2.31 -31.85 8.70
C GLU A 182 -3.44 -30.83 8.97
N TYR A 183 -3.13 -29.52 8.98
CA TYR A 183 -4.06 -28.43 9.22
C TYR A 183 -4.42 -27.64 7.96
N ALA A 184 -4.07 -28.15 6.79
CA ALA A 184 -4.43 -27.55 5.52
C ALA A 184 -5.92 -27.78 5.22
N GLY A 185 -6.77 -26.94 5.81
CA GLY A 185 -8.21 -26.97 5.60
C GLY A 185 -8.63 -26.46 4.23
N GLN A 186 -9.95 -26.41 4.01
CA GLN A 186 -10.53 -25.90 2.75
C GLN A 186 -10.08 -24.45 2.50
N GLY A 187 -9.62 -24.15 1.28
CA GLY A 187 -9.13 -22.84 0.87
C GLY A 187 -7.65 -22.59 1.20
N ALA A 188 -6.96 -23.52 1.87
CA ALA A 188 -5.51 -23.44 2.01
C ALA A 188 -4.82 -23.71 0.68
N VAL A 189 -3.70 -23.00 0.43
CA VAL A 189 -2.91 -23.14 -0.81
C VAL A 189 -1.47 -23.50 -0.46
N ALA A 190 -0.89 -24.43 -1.21
CA ALA A 190 0.51 -24.80 -1.03
C ALA A 190 1.42 -23.58 -1.18
N ILE A 191 2.47 -23.50 -0.35
CA ILE A 191 3.48 -22.45 -0.36
C ILE A 191 4.88 -23.05 -0.22
N GLY A 192 5.82 -22.53 -1.01
CA GLY A 192 7.22 -22.95 -0.98
C GLY A 192 7.97 -22.38 0.24
N GLU A 193 8.99 -23.13 0.67
CA GLU A 193 9.82 -22.75 1.82
C GLU A 193 10.47 -21.37 1.66
N ASN A 194 10.91 -21.00 0.44
CA ASN A 194 11.49 -19.69 0.15
C ASN A 194 10.48 -18.57 0.31
N ALA A 195 9.23 -18.75 -0.14
CA ALA A 195 8.18 -17.75 0.02
C ALA A 195 7.83 -17.57 1.51
N VAL A 196 7.81 -18.64 2.33
CA VAL A 196 7.67 -18.53 3.79
C VAL A 196 8.82 -17.71 4.40
N LYS A 197 10.07 -17.98 4.00
CA LYS A 197 11.25 -17.18 4.44
C LYS A 197 11.12 -15.73 4.03
N LEU A 198 10.61 -15.44 2.81
CA LEU A 198 10.40 -14.07 2.35
C LEU A 198 9.38 -13.33 3.21
N VAL A 199 8.26 -13.95 3.56
CA VAL A 199 7.27 -13.32 4.46
C VAL A 199 7.93 -12.94 5.78
N ARG A 200 8.73 -13.81 6.39
CA ARG A 200 9.49 -13.51 7.62
C ARG A 200 10.45 -12.33 7.42
N LEU A 201 11.21 -12.33 6.33
CA LEU A 201 12.14 -11.26 6.01
C LEU A 201 11.41 -9.93 5.79
N PHE A 202 10.25 -9.93 5.14
CA PHE A 202 9.45 -8.73 4.94
C PHE A 202 8.93 -8.18 6.27
N LEU A 203 8.47 -9.03 7.17
CA LEU A 203 8.00 -8.62 8.50
C LEU A 203 9.14 -8.10 9.37
N GLY A 204 10.30 -8.76 9.37
CA GLY A 204 11.40 -8.46 10.26
C GLY A 204 12.35 -7.34 9.84
N ASN A 205 12.30 -6.87 8.59
CA ASN A 205 13.25 -5.89 8.06
C ASN A 205 12.57 -4.61 7.58
N ARG A 206 13.30 -3.48 7.52
CA ARG A 206 12.84 -2.24 6.89
C ARG A 206 12.76 -2.39 5.38
N LEU A 207 11.86 -1.66 4.71
CA LEU A 207 11.67 -1.74 3.25
C LEU A 207 12.98 -1.52 2.48
N GLY A 208 13.78 -0.52 2.84
CA GLY A 208 15.05 -0.25 2.18
C GLY A 208 16.06 -1.39 2.28
N SER A 209 16.00 -2.23 3.33
CA SER A 209 16.88 -3.40 3.48
C SER A 209 16.45 -4.55 2.57
N ILE A 210 15.16 -4.63 2.25
CA ILE A 210 14.58 -5.68 1.41
C ILE A 210 15.10 -5.59 -0.03
N LEU A 211 15.37 -4.39 -0.54
CA LEU A 211 15.94 -4.17 -1.87
C LEU A 211 17.33 -4.80 -2.07
N LYS A 212 18.03 -5.15 -0.99
CA LYS A 212 19.33 -5.84 -1.06
C LYS A 212 19.20 -7.35 -1.18
N LEU A 213 18.00 -7.90 -1.04
CA LEU A 213 17.76 -9.33 -1.13
C LEU A 213 17.85 -9.79 -2.59
N ARG A 214 18.53 -10.91 -2.81
CA ARG A 214 18.52 -11.60 -4.10
C ARG A 214 17.55 -12.78 -4.00
N VAL A 215 16.40 -12.65 -4.64
CA VAL A 215 15.31 -13.63 -4.58
C VAL A 215 14.81 -13.97 -5.97
N GLY A 216 14.27 -15.18 -6.12
CA GLY A 216 13.66 -15.60 -7.39
C GLY A 216 12.31 -14.89 -7.62
N ALA A 217 12.04 -14.49 -8.86
CA ALA A 217 10.76 -13.87 -9.21
C ALA A 217 9.57 -14.77 -8.88
N ALA A 218 9.73 -16.09 -8.99
CA ALA A 218 8.70 -17.07 -8.62
C ALA A 218 8.33 -17.00 -7.14
N ASP A 219 9.33 -16.86 -6.25
CA ASP A 219 9.10 -16.77 -4.80
C ASP A 219 8.35 -15.47 -4.45
N VAL A 220 8.72 -14.34 -5.07
CA VAL A 220 8.01 -13.05 -4.92
C VAL A 220 6.57 -13.15 -5.41
N ALA A 221 6.35 -13.75 -6.58
CA ALA A 221 5.01 -13.95 -7.14
C ALA A 221 4.15 -14.85 -6.23
N GLU A 222 4.76 -15.84 -5.57
CA GLU A 222 4.07 -16.71 -4.63
C GLU A 222 3.61 -15.94 -3.38
N VAL A 223 4.46 -15.07 -2.81
CA VAL A 223 4.06 -14.16 -1.72
C VAL A 223 2.91 -13.26 -2.18
N GLY A 224 2.98 -12.71 -3.39
CA GLY A 224 1.89 -11.91 -3.97
C GLY A 224 0.58 -12.68 -4.08
N ARG A 225 0.64 -13.96 -4.46
CA ARG A 225 -0.54 -14.85 -4.55
C ARG A 225 -1.21 -15.05 -3.19
N ILE A 226 -0.46 -15.40 -2.16
CA ILE A 226 -1.04 -15.62 -0.82
C ILE A 226 -1.55 -14.32 -0.20
N ARG A 227 -0.84 -13.20 -0.37
CA ARG A 227 -1.25 -11.89 0.10
C ARG A 227 -2.59 -11.47 -0.53
N LYS A 228 -2.75 -11.63 -1.86
CA LYS A 228 -4.02 -11.33 -2.55
C LYS A 228 -5.15 -12.24 -2.08
N LEU A 229 -4.87 -13.51 -1.84
CA LEU A 229 -5.85 -14.45 -1.29
C LEU A 229 -6.28 -14.02 0.12
N PHE A 230 -5.34 -13.62 0.95
CA PHE A 230 -5.61 -13.15 2.30
C PHE A 230 -6.43 -11.87 2.31
N LEU A 231 -6.08 -10.89 1.47
CA LEU A 231 -6.86 -9.65 1.33
C LEU A 231 -8.30 -9.91 0.90
N ARG A 232 -8.54 -10.81 -0.06
CA ARG A 232 -9.90 -11.20 -0.44
C ARG A 232 -10.68 -11.79 0.73
N TYR A 233 -10.04 -12.65 1.51
CA TYR A 233 -10.65 -13.24 2.70
C TYR A 233 -11.03 -12.19 3.75
N ILE A 234 -10.10 -11.30 4.09
CA ILE A 234 -10.31 -10.22 5.06
C ILE A 234 -11.41 -9.25 4.62
N LEU A 235 -11.44 -8.90 3.33
CA LEU A 235 -12.41 -7.96 2.77
C LEU A 235 -13.76 -8.59 2.41
N GLY A 236 -13.92 -9.92 2.58
CA GLY A 236 -15.15 -10.64 2.24
C GLY A 236 -15.48 -10.64 0.73
N ARG A 237 -14.46 -10.67 -0.14
CA ARG A 237 -14.57 -10.56 -1.61
C ARG A 237 -14.14 -11.83 -2.29
#